data_fdb66f676108eb89c67143c1fa8ba7e1
#
_entry.id   fdb66f676108eb89c67143c1fa8ba7e1
#
_cell.length_a   1.000
_cell.length_b   1.000
_cell.length_c   1.000
_cell.angle_alpha   90.00
_cell.angle_beta   90.00
_cell.angle_gamma   90.00
#
_symmetry.space_group_name_H-M   'P 1'
#
loop_
_entity.id
_entity.type
_entity.pdbx_description
1 polymer ?
#
loop_
_entity_poly.entity_id
_entity_poly.type
_entity_poly.pdbx_seq_one_letter_code
_entity_poly.pdbx_strand_id
1 'polypeptide(L)'
;MSEYSGIKGIIIHWTGGVYEPNSTDREHYHFLVDGNGRVINGKYKPSDNINCNDGRYAAHCGGGNTGRIGIALCGMWSNDYPIKRIQLEAMCKKVAELSKIYGIPIKNTTIMTHSEFGHKNPHTSSFGKIDIDKLPCIALYDRTLIGNWIRNKVNWYRSKMI
;
A
#
# COMPACT_ATOMS: atom_id res chain seq x y z
N MET A 1 -25.70 -5.44 -4.49
CA MET A 1 -24.28 -5.63 -4.14
C MET A 1 -23.70 -4.36 -3.58
N SER A 2 -23.00 -4.46 -2.49
CA SER A 2 -22.28 -3.34 -1.92
C SER A 2 -21.12 -2.93 -2.84
N GLU A 3 -20.77 -1.64 -2.86
CA GLU A 3 -19.56 -1.16 -3.55
C GLU A 3 -18.26 -1.78 -2.99
N TYR A 4 -18.33 -2.39 -1.81
CA TYR A 4 -17.19 -3.04 -1.16
C TYR A 4 -16.97 -4.48 -1.64
N SER A 5 -17.97 -5.07 -2.30
CA SER A 5 -17.85 -6.39 -2.89
C SER A 5 -16.80 -6.36 -4.00
N GLY A 6 -15.88 -7.32 -4.00
CA GLY A 6 -14.81 -7.39 -4.99
C GLY A 6 -13.49 -6.76 -4.56
N ILE A 7 -13.43 -6.09 -3.42
CA ILE A 7 -12.16 -5.61 -2.84
C ILE A 7 -11.64 -6.70 -1.89
N LYS A 8 -10.46 -7.22 -2.20
CA LYS A 8 -9.92 -8.42 -1.53
C LYS A 8 -8.55 -8.23 -0.89
N GLY A 9 -7.88 -7.12 -1.15
CA GLY A 9 -6.53 -6.94 -0.63
C GLY A 9 -6.03 -5.51 -0.70
N ILE A 10 -4.87 -5.29 -0.07
CA ILE A 10 -4.19 -4.00 -0.03
C ILE A 10 -2.71 -4.26 -0.34
N ILE A 11 -2.15 -3.47 -1.27
CA ILE A 11 -0.73 -3.50 -1.59
C ILE A 11 -0.11 -2.18 -1.14
N ILE A 12 1.01 -2.28 -0.43
CA ILE A 12 1.71 -1.12 0.14
C ILE A 12 2.93 -0.82 -0.72
N HIS A 13 3.08 0.46 -1.06
CA HIS A 13 4.12 0.96 -1.97
C HIS A 13 4.88 2.12 -1.35
N TRP A 14 5.97 2.50 -1.98
CA TRP A 14 6.52 3.85 -1.88
C TRP A 14 6.49 4.48 -3.28
N THR A 15 6.47 5.81 -3.34
CA THR A 15 6.40 6.49 -4.64
C THR A 15 7.76 6.53 -5.33
N GLY A 16 8.85 6.48 -4.58
CA GLY A 16 10.20 6.69 -5.10
C GLY A 16 10.52 8.15 -5.38
N GLY A 17 9.58 9.06 -5.07
CA GLY A 17 9.71 10.50 -5.31
C GLY A 17 9.98 11.30 -4.04
N VAL A 18 9.45 12.51 -4.01
CA VAL A 18 9.59 13.45 -2.89
C VAL A 18 8.47 13.24 -1.87
N TYR A 19 8.49 14.00 -0.76
CA TYR A 19 7.52 13.83 0.31
C TYR A 19 6.10 14.28 -0.05
N GLU A 20 5.90 15.01 -1.13
CA GLU A 20 4.56 15.39 -1.60
C GLU A 20 4.21 14.63 -2.87
N PRO A 21 3.00 14.07 -2.98
CA PRO A 21 2.61 13.37 -4.20
C PRO A 21 2.34 14.35 -5.34
N ASN A 22 2.77 13.98 -6.54
CA ASN A 22 2.44 14.71 -7.76
C ASN A 22 1.17 14.11 -8.41
N SER A 23 0.76 14.67 -9.55
CA SER A 23 -0.44 14.19 -10.26
C SER A 23 -0.30 12.75 -10.75
N THR A 24 0.90 12.34 -11.15
CA THR A 24 1.18 10.96 -11.59
C THR A 24 1.03 9.99 -10.42
N ASP A 25 1.59 10.35 -9.27
CA ASP A 25 1.43 9.54 -8.04
C ASP A 25 -0.04 9.33 -7.71
N ARG A 26 -0.85 10.39 -7.82
CA ARG A 26 -2.28 10.34 -7.51
C ARG A 26 -3.07 9.48 -8.49
N GLU A 27 -2.59 9.33 -9.71
CA GLU A 27 -3.21 8.45 -10.70
C GLU A 27 -2.91 6.98 -10.44
N HIS A 28 -1.75 6.68 -9.82
CA HIS A 28 -1.30 5.31 -9.63
C HIS A 28 -1.73 4.69 -8.31
N TYR A 29 -2.08 5.48 -7.29
CA TYR A 29 -2.41 4.96 -5.96
C TYR A 29 -3.74 5.53 -5.48
N HIS A 30 -4.50 4.71 -4.76
CA HIS A 30 -5.78 5.15 -4.18
C HIS A 30 -5.55 6.10 -3.00
N PHE A 31 -4.51 5.86 -2.22
CA PHE A 31 -4.14 6.68 -1.07
C PHE A 31 -2.63 6.88 -1.04
N LEU A 32 -2.23 8.06 -0.57
CA LEU A 32 -0.82 8.40 -0.45
C LEU A 32 -0.59 9.00 0.93
N VAL A 33 0.58 8.74 1.51
CA VAL A 33 0.95 9.28 2.83
C VAL A 33 2.15 10.19 2.62
N ASP A 34 1.95 11.51 2.82
CA ASP A 34 3.02 12.49 2.61
C ASP A 34 4.05 12.46 3.73
N GLY A 35 5.11 13.25 3.58
CA GLY A 35 6.21 13.28 4.54
C GLY A 35 5.83 13.74 5.95
N ASN A 36 4.65 14.34 6.13
CA ASN A 36 4.12 14.75 7.43
C ASN A 36 3.14 13.73 8.01
N GLY A 37 2.93 12.61 7.33
CA GLY A 37 2.01 11.57 7.77
C GLY A 37 0.55 11.87 7.44
N ARG A 38 0.27 12.82 6.55
CA ARG A 38 -1.10 13.08 6.09
C ARG A 38 -1.48 12.11 5.00
N VAL A 39 -2.70 11.57 5.11
CA VAL A 39 -3.25 10.66 4.10
C VAL A 39 -3.98 11.49 3.05
N ILE A 40 -3.58 11.34 1.80
CA ILE A 40 -4.09 12.09 0.65
C ILE A 40 -4.80 11.11 -0.28
N ASN A 41 -5.99 11.45 -0.74
CA ASN A 41 -6.73 10.63 -1.69
C ASN A 41 -6.13 10.78 -3.09
N GLY A 42 -6.02 9.66 -3.81
CA GLY A 42 -5.65 9.65 -5.21
C GLY A 42 -6.84 10.00 -6.11
N LYS A 43 -6.60 9.92 -7.40
CA LYS A 43 -7.60 10.23 -8.43
C LYS A 43 -8.74 9.19 -8.45
N TYR A 44 -8.40 7.92 -8.24
CA TYR A 44 -9.37 6.82 -8.31
C TYR A 44 -9.75 6.33 -6.92
N LYS A 45 -10.97 5.80 -6.81
CA LYS A 45 -11.46 5.16 -5.58
C LYS A 45 -11.11 3.68 -5.61
N PRO A 46 -11.08 3.00 -4.45
CA PRO A 46 -10.91 1.55 -4.44
C PRO A 46 -11.87 0.80 -5.35
N SER A 47 -13.14 1.21 -5.42
CA SER A 47 -14.14 0.57 -6.28
C SER A 47 -13.80 0.63 -7.77
N ASP A 48 -13.01 1.60 -8.21
CA ASP A 48 -12.57 1.67 -9.60
C ASP A 48 -11.69 0.50 -10.00
N ASN A 49 -11.01 -0.15 -9.04
CA ASN A 49 -10.17 -1.31 -9.31
C ASN A 49 -10.91 -2.65 -9.27
N ILE A 50 -12.22 -2.65 -9.09
CA ILE A 50 -13.00 -3.88 -9.22
C ILE A 50 -13.02 -4.32 -10.69
N ASN A 51 -13.11 -3.36 -11.61
CA ASN A 51 -12.98 -3.62 -13.05
C ASN A 51 -11.85 -2.77 -13.62
N CYS A 52 -10.74 -3.40 -14.00
CA CYS A 52 -9.60 -2.72 -14.61
C CYS A 52 -9.61 -2.75 -16.15
N ASN A 53 -10.65 -3.31 -16.76
CA ASN A 53 -10.73 -3.43 -18.22
C ASN A 53 -11.12 -2.12 -18.92
N ASP A 54 -11.68 -1.17 -18.19
CA ASP A 54 -12.12 0.12 -18.75
C ASP A 54 -10.99 1.16 -18.78
N GLY A 55 -9.81 0.84 -18.27
CA GLY A 55 -8.67 1.75 -18.20
C GLY A 55 -8.79 2.85 -17.13
N ARG A 56 -9.87 2.85 -16.35
CA ARG A 56 -10.15 3.88 -15.34
C ARG A 56 -9.94 3.30 -13.94
N TYR A 57 -8.69 3.06 -13.60
CA TYR A 57 -8.31 2.43 -12.34
C TYR A 57 -6.93 2.91 -11.91
N ALA A 58 -6.61 2.75 -10.64
CA ALA A 58 -5.26 3.02 -10.13
C ALA A 58 -4.35 1.85 -10.50
N ALA A 59 -3.38 2.11 -11.37
CA ALA A 59 -2.42 1.11 -11.83
C ALA A 59 -1.22 1.10 -10.90
N HIS A 60 -1.32 0.34 -9.80
CA HIS A 60 -0.28 0.31 -8.77
C HIS A 60 0.50 -1.00 -8.70
N CYS A 61 -0.04 -2.08 -9.25
CA CYS A 61 0.55 -3.40 -9.06
C CYS A 61 0.30 -4.28 -10.28
N GLY A 62 1.29 -4.39 -11.16
CA GLY A 62 1.17 -5.22 -12.37
C GLY A 62 0.82 -6.66 -12.00
N GLY A 63 -0.27 -7.19 -12.58
CA GLY A 63 -0.81 -8.51 -12.28
C GLY A 63 -1.64 -8.59 -11.02
N GLY A 64 -1.75 -7.50 -10.26
CA GLY A 64 -2.47 -7.48 -8.99
C GLY A 64 -3.40 -6.29 -8.77
N ASN A 65 -3.70 -5.51 -9.82
CA ASN A 65 -4.54 -4.32 -9.69
C ASN A 65 -6.00 -4.64 -9.36
N THR A 66 -6.55 -5.67 -9.96
CA THR A 66 -7.98 -6.01 -9.82
C THR A 66 -8.30 -6.42 -8.39
N GLY A 67 -9.24 -5.71 -7.79
CA GLY A 67 -9.71 -6.00 -6.44
C GLY A 67 -8.75 -5.62 -5.32
N ARG A 68 -7.71 -4.84 -5.61
CA ARG A 68 -6.72 -4.43 -4.59
C ARG A 68 -6.57 -2.93 -4.50
N ILE A 69 -6.45 -2.46 -3.26
CA ILE A 69 -6.20 -1.06 -2.95
C ILE A 69 -4.69 -0.84 -2.93
N GLY A 70 -4.23 0.22 -3.59
CA GLY A 70 -2.85 0.66 -3.51
C GLY A 70 -2.71 1.85 -2.58
N ILE A 71 -1.83 1.75 -1.59
CA ILE A 71 -1.46 2.86 -0.71
C ILE A 71 0.05 3.06 -0.78
N ALA A 72 0.51 4.30 -1.00
CA ALA A 72 1.91 4.60 -1.19
C ALA A 72 2.43 5.60 -0.17
N LEU A 73 3.61 5.30 0.38
CA LEU A 73 4.38 6.22 1.21
C LEU A 73 5.19 7.12 0.27
N CYS A 74 5.09 8.45 0.44
CA CYS A 74 5.83 9.39 -0.40
C CYS A 74 7.29 9.43 0.01
N GLY A 75 8.18 9.02 -0.88
CA GLY A 75 9.61 8.89 -0.63
C GLY A 75 10.12 7.51 -0.98
N MET A 76 11.25 7.14 -0.38
CA MET A 76 11.91 5.87 -0.63
C MET A 76 12.91 5.62 0.53
N TRP A 77 13.88 4.70 0.40
CA TRP A 77 14.90 4.50 1.45
C TRP A 77 16.26 5.10 1.07
N SER A 78 16.57 5.20 -0.21
CA SER A 78 17.91 5.53 -0.70
C SER A 78 18.01 6.88 -1.40
N ASN A 79 16.95 7.68 -1.42
CA ASN A 79 16.97 9.04 -1.95
C ASN A 79 17.00 10.07 -0.80
N ASP A 80 16.88 11.35 -1.12
CA ASP A 80 16.86 12.43 -0.13
C ASP A 80 15.58 12.48 0.70
N TYR A 81 14.65 11.56 0.45
CA TYR A 81 13.31 11.51 1.06
C TYR A 81 13.04 10.14 1.68
N PRO A 82 13.85 9.73 2.70
CA PRO A 82 13.63 8.42 3.34
C PRO A 82 12.28 8.37 4.05
N ILE A 83 11.66 7.19 4.02
CA ILE A 83 10.38 6.98 4.70
C ILE A 83 10.57 7.20 6.20
N LYS A 84 9.68 8.00 6.78
CA LYS A 84 9.72 8.36 8.21
C LYS A 84 8.78 7.47 9.01
N ARG A 85 9.06 7.33 10.31
CA ARG A 85 8.19 6.59 11.22
C ARG A 85 6.77 7.15 11.25
N ILE A 86 6.60 8.47 11.19
CA ILE A 86 5.26 9.09 11.17
C ILE A 86 4.45 8.65 9.95
N GLN A 87 5.10 8.45 8.81
CA GLN A 87 4.45 7.94 7.61
C GLN A 87 3.99 6.49 7.80
N LEU A 88 4.85 5.65 8.38
CA LEU A 88 4.52 4.25 8.65
C LEU A 88 3.34 4.12 9.60
N GLU A 89 3.32 4.91 10.68
CA GLU A 89 2.22 4.91 11.64
C GLU A 89 0.90 5.31 10.96
N ALA A 90 0.92 6.40 10.19
CA ALA A 90 -0.28 6.88 9.47
C ALA A 90 -0.77 5.84 8.45
N MET A 91 0.15 5.21 7.72
CA MET A 91 -0.20 4.17 6.75
C MET A 91 -0.82 2.96 7.43
N CYS A 92 -0.22 2.47 8.49
CA CYS A 92 -0.73 1.29 9.21
C CYS A 92 -2.12 1.55 9.80
N LYS A 93 -2.35 2.76 10.32
CA LYS A 93 -3.67 3.16 10.82
C LYS A 93 -4.70 3.19 9.68
N LYS A 94 -4.33 3.77 8.52
CA LYS A 94 -5.21 3.81 7.35
C LYS A 94 -5.53 2.41 6.81
N VAL A 95 -4.54 1.54 6.74
CA VAL A 95 -4.73 0.15 6.30
C VAL A 95 -5.67 -0.58 7.27
N ALA A 96 -5.54 -0.35 8.57
CA ALA A 96 -6.45 -0.92 9.55
C ALA A 96 -7.90 -0.44 9.35
N GLU A 97 -8.10 0.84 9.07
CA GLU A 97 -9.41 1.40 8.74
C GLU A 97 -9.99 0.72 7.48
N LEU A 98 -9.19 0.59 6.43
CA LEU A 98 -9.59 -0.03 5.18
C LEU A 98 -9.92 -1.51 5.37
N SER A 99 -9.13 -2.22 6.18
CA SER A 99 -9.39 -3.63 6.47
C SER A 99 -10.75 -3.81 7.14
N LYS A 100 -11.14 -2.88 8.00
CA LYS A 100 -12.46 -2.90 8.64
C LYS A 100 -13.57 -2.59 7.65
N ILE A 101 -13.41 -1.52 6.88
CA ILE A 101 -14.43 -1.06 5.92
C ILE A 101 -14.74 -2.13 4.86
N TYR A 102 -13.69 -2.75 4.32
CA TYR A 102 -13.83 -3.70 3.22
C TYR A 102 -13.85 -5.16 3.66
N GLY A 103 -13.75 -5.43 4.97
CA GLY A 103 -13.75 -6.80 5.49
C GLY A 103 -12.53 -7.60 5.06
N ILE A 104 -11.37 -6.96 4.94
CA ILE A 104 -10.14 -7.62 4.49
C ILE A 104 -9.42 -8.22 5.70
N PRO A 105 -9.21 -9.55 5.74
CA PRO A 105 -8.44 -10.15 6.83
C PRO A 105 -6.97 -9.70 6.76
N ILE A 106 -6.32 -9.60 7.91
CA ILE A 106 -4.92 -9.16 7.99
C ILE A 106 -4.02 -10.40 7.90
N LYS A 107 -3.60 -10.72 6.68
CA LYS A 107 -2.77 -11.90 6.37
C LYS A 107 -1.72 -11.51 5.34
N ASN A 108 -0.70 -12.36 5.20
CA ASN A 108 0.34 -12.15 4.17
C ASN A 108 -0.16 -12.42 2.74
N THR A 109 -1.39 -12.87 2.56
CA THR A 109 -2.03 -13.06 1.26
C THR A 109 -2.99 -11.94 0.89
N THR A 110 -3.32 -11.06 1.83
CA THR A 110 -4.31 -10.00 1.63
C THR A 110 -3.73 -8.60 1.84
N ILE A 111 -2.81 -8.43 2.78
CA ILE A 111 -2.14 -7.16 3.05
C ILE A 111 -0.64 -7.41 2.94
N MET A 112 -0.03 -6.89 1.89
CA MET A 112 1.37 -7.15 1.59
C MET A 112 2.03 -5.94 0.93
N THR A 113 3.36 -5.90 0.99
CA THR A 113 4.12 -4.91 0.23
C THR A 113 4.18 -5.33 -1.24
N HIS A 114 4.46 -4.35 -2.12
CA HIS A 114 4.67 -4.65 -3.54
C HIS A 114 5.83 -5.62 -3.76
N SER A 115 6.89 -5.49 -2.95
CA SER A 115 8.02 -6.41 -2.98
C SER A 115 7.59 -7.84 -2.65
N GLU A 116 6.74 -8.03 -1.63
CA GLU A 116 6.20 -9.34 -1.28
C GLU A 116 5.33 -9.91 -2.40
N PHE A 117 4.45 -9.08 -2.97
CA PHE A 117 3.57 -9.50 -4.07
C PHE A 117 4.38 -9.96 -5.28
N GLY A 118 5.37 -9.18 -5.69
CA GLY A 118 6.22 -9.53 -6.82
C GLY A 118 6.98 -10.82 -6.60
N HIS A 119 7.52 -11.02 -5.40
CA HIS A 119 8.24 -12.24 -5.06
C HIS A 119 7.35 -13.49 -5.12
N LYS A 120 6.10 -13.36 -4.70
CA LYS A 120 5.11 -14.46 -4.73
C LYS A 120 4.53 -14.71 -6.12
N ASN A 121 4.64 -13.73 -7.03
CA ASN A 121 4.03 -13.78 -8.35
C ASN A 121 5.08 -13.47 -9.43
N PRO A 122 6.07 -14.37 -9.62
CA PRO A 122 7.21 -14.11 -10.50
C PRO A 122 6.84 -14.04 -12.00
N HIS A 123 5.65 -14.48 -12.37
CA HIS A 123 5.15 -14.39 -13.74
C HIS A 123 4.53 -13.03 -14.09
N THR A 124 4.42 -12.13 -13.13
CA THR A 124 3.85 -10.79 -13.32
C THR A 124 4.94 -9.74 -13.51
N SER A 125 4.56 -8.55 -14.00
CA SER A 125 5.47 -7.41 -14.09
C SER A 125 5.90 -6.86 -12.74
N SER A 126 5.27 -7.31 -11.66
CA SER A 126 5.65 -6.93 -10.29
C SER A 126 6.86 -7.67 -9.77
N PHE A 127 7.32 -8.72 -10.46
CA PHE A 127 8.52 -9.44 -10.05
C PHE A 127 9.75 -8.53 -10.07
N GLY A 128 10.48 -8.53 -8.97
CA GLY A 128 11.67 -7.69 -8.82
C GLY A 128 11.40 -6.29 -8.30
N LYS A 129 10.14 -5.94 -8.02
CA LYS A 129 9.82 -4.66 -7.38
C LYS A 129 10.39 -4.61 -5.98
N ILE A 130 10.88 -3.43 -5.61
CA ILE A 130 11.59 -3.21 -4.34
C ILE A 130 10.78 -2.40 -3.33
N ASP A 131 9.54 -2.02 -3.66
CA ASP A 131 8.72 -1.19 -2.79
C ASP A 131 8.60 -1.81 -1.40
N ILE A 132 9.09 -1.05 -0.42
CA ILE A 132 9.04 -1.38 0.99
C ILE A 132 9.87 -2.64 1.32
N ASP A 133 11.04 -2.77 0.71
CA ASP A 133 11.96 -3.86 1.06
C ASP A 133 13.08 -3.44 2.02
N LYS A 134 13.18 -2.12 2.29
CA LYS A 134 14.15 -1.56 3.25
C LYS A 134 13.51 -0.36 3.94
N LEU A 135 13.48 -0.38 5.26
CA LEU A 135 12.95 0.71 6.08
C LEU A 135 13.93 1.05 7.21
N PRO A 136 14.91 1.92 6.94
CA PRO A 136 15.91 2.31 7.96
C PRO A 136 15.29 2.92 9.22
N CYS A 137 14.13 3.59 9.12
CA CYS A 137 13.49 4.22 10.27
C CYS A 137 13.02 3.22 11.33
N ILE A 138 12.90 1.94 10.98
CA ILE A 138 12.64 0.86 11.94
C ILE A 138 13.75 -0.19 11.93
N ALA A 139 14.88 0.12 11.29
CA ALA A 139 16.09 -0.72 11.21
C ALA A 139 15.78 -2.12 10.63
N LEU A 140 14.90 -2.21 9.64
CA LEU A 140 14.57 -3.46 8.94
C LEU A 140 14.94 -3.36 7.46
N TYR A 141 15.60 -4.42 6.97
CA TYR A 141 16.15 -4.47 5.60
C TYR A 141 15.78 -5.78 4.89
N ASP A 142 14.78 -6.49 5.40
CA ASP A 142 14.32 -7.77 4.87
C ASP A 142 12.82 -7.69 4.56
N ARG A 143 12.47 -8.11 3.35
CA ARG A 143 11.08 -8.09 2.85
C ARG A 143 10.10 -8.75 3.82
N THR A 144 10.43 -9.94 4.28
CA THR A 144 9.55 -10.73 5.15
C THR A 144 9.38 -10.08 6.53
N LEU A 145 10.49 -9.62 7.12
CA LEU A 145 10.45 -8.97 8.43
C LEU A 145 9.66 -7.67 8.38
N ILE A 146 9.83 -6.90 7.30
CA ILE A 146 9.09 -5.64 7.10
C ILE A 146 7.59 -5.92 6.95
N GLY A 147 7.23 -6.88 6.11
CA GLY A 147 5.82 -7.25 5.92
C GLY A 147 5.17 -7.70 7.22
N ASN A 148 5.88 -8.51 8.01
CA ASN A 148 5.38 -8.94 9.32
C ASN A 148 5.23 -7.79 10.30
N TRP A 149 6.21 -6.86 10.32
CA TRP A 149 6.12 -5.67 11.17
C TRP A 149 4.89 -4.83 10.83
N ILE A 150 4.65 -4.60 9.54
CA ILE A 150 3.51 -3.82 9.08
C ILE A 150 2.19 -4.51 9.48
N ARG A 151 2.05 -5.79 9.19
CA ARG A 151 0.81 -6.53 9.52
C ARG A 151 0.56 -6.56 11.03
N ASN A 152 1.61 -6.70 11.84
CA ASN A 152 1.48 -6.64 13.30
C ASN A 152 1.02 -5.25 13.75
N LYS A 153 1.55 -4.18 13.16
CA LYS A 153 1.15 -2.81 13.49
C LYS A 153 -0.27 -2.52 13.04
N VAL A 154 -0.65 -3.01 11.86
CA VAL A 154 -2.03 -2.92 11.35
C VAL A 154 -3.00 -3.61 12.32
N ASN A 155 -2.65 -4.82 12.78
CA ASN A 155 -3.43 -5.53 13.80
C ASN A 155 -3.56 -4.73 15.08
N TRP A 156 -2.49 -4.09 15.51
CA TRP A 156 -2.52 -3.26 16.72
C TRP A 156 -3.51 -2.11 16.57
N TYR A 157 -3.46 -1.37 15.46
CA TYR A 157 -4.41 -0.30 15.20
C TYR A 157 -5.84 -0.84 15.07
N ARG A 158 -5.99 -1.97 14.39
CA ARG A 158 -7.31 -2.59 14.20
C ARG A 158 -7.95 -2.98 15.53
N SER A 159 -7.15 -3.44 16.50
CA SER A 159 -7.63 -3.82 17.83
C SER A 159 -8.10 -2.62 18.66
N LYS A 160 -7.69 -1.40 18.30
CA LYS A 160 -8.10 -0.15 18.98
C LYS A 160 -9.39 0.43 18.39
N MET A 161 -9.87 -0.08 17.27
CA MET A 161 -11.09 0.41 16.62
C MET A 161 -12.33 -0.24 17.22
N ILE A 162 -13.39 0.56 17.32
CA ILE A 162 -14.67 0.10 17.88
C ILE A 162 -15.54 -0.51 16.78
#